data_2e0bff4ac44f791ba8d35f836b104d7b
#
_entry.id   2e0bff4ac44f791ba8d35f836b104d7b
#
_cell.length_a   1.000
_cell.length_b   1.000
_cell.length_c   1.000
_cell.angle_alpha   90.00
_cell.angle_beta   90.00
_cell.angle_gamma   90.00
#
_symmetry.space_group_name_H-M   'P 1'
#
loop_
_entity.id
_entity.type
_entity.pdbx_description
1 polymer ?
#
loop_
_entity_poly.entity_id
_entity_poly.type
_entity_poly.pdbx_seq_one_letter_code
_entity_poly.pdbx_strand_id
1 'polypeptide(L)'
;MARKGKTNRKVTIDNFAEAIMEELSEYGDYIDQTVVKYATHKTAEETSEIIAAAAPVRKNKGGAYSKSITYGYPQRRGRRYSETVYAEDPHYRLTHLLERPHATRNGGRTRAFPHWATGEEGIIPRFIKNLKELL
;
A
#
# COMPACT_ATOMS: atom_id res chain seq x y z
N MET A 1 -18.08 5.66 6.75
CA MET A 1 -19.20 5.03 6.03
C MET A 1 -20.12 4.32 7.01
N ALA A 2 -21.35 4.72 7.06
CA ALA A 2 -22.31 4.08 7.94
C ALA A 2 -22.68 2.67 7.43
N ARG A 3 -22.60 1.69 8.30
CA ARG A 3 -23.12 0.34 8.03
C ARG A 3 -24.61 0.43 7.78
N LYS A 4 -25.12 -0.23 6.73
CA LYS A 4 -26.54 -0.30 6.43
C LYS A 4 -27.28 -0.78 7.67
N GLY A 5 -28.29 -0.02 8.11
CA GLY A 5 -29.03 -0.31 9.36
C GLY A 5 -29.58 -1.74 9.38
N LYS A 6 -29.52 -2.37 10.55
CA LYS A 6 -30.07 -3.70 10.76
C LYS A 6 -31.58 -3.66 10.51
N THR A 7 -32.04 -4.35 9.52
CA THR A 7 -33.47 -4.67 9.38
C THR A 7 -33.85 -5.63 10.50
N ASN A 8 -34.91 -5.30 11.25
CA ASN A 8 -35.47 -6.18 12.25
C ASN A 8 -36.04 -7.44 11.56
N ARG A 9 -35.24 -8.50 11.55
CA ARG A 9 -35.58 -9.77 10.95
C ARG A 9 -36.01 -10.73 12.03
N LYS A 10 -37.20 -11.31 11.90
CA LYS A 10 -37.62 -12.41 12.76
C LYS A 10 -36.78 -13.64 12.48
N VAL A 11 -36.06 -14.12 13.50
CA VAL A 11 -35.22 -15.31 13.41
C VAL A 11 -35.89 -16.42 14.19
N THR A 12 -36.14 -17.55 13.54
CA THR A 12 -36.61 -18.78 14.17
C THR A 12 -35.45 -19.76 14.30
N ILE A 13 -35.63 -20.84 15.09
CA ILE A 13 -34.60 -21.86 15.26
C ILE A 13 -34.24 -22.50 13.90
N ASP A 14 -35.19 -22.64 13.01
CA ASP A 14 -35.01 -23.29 11.70
C ASP A 14 -34.17 -22.46 10.74
N ASN A 15 -34.18 -21.13 10.84
CA ASN A 15 -33.44 -20.22 9.98
C ASN A 15 -32.29 -19.49 10.70
N PHE A 16 -31.98 -19.85 11.95
CA PHE A 16 -30.96 -19.19 12.77
C PHE A 16 -29.56 -19.30 12.14
N ALA A 17 -29.21 -20.49 11.64
CA ALA A 17 -27.90 -20.71 11.00
C ALA A 17 -27.76 -19.89 9.72
N GLU A 18 -28.82 -19.82 8.90
CA GLU A 18 -28.83 -18.99 7.67
C GLU A 18 -28.68 -17.49 8.00
N ALA A 19 -29.38 -17.02 9.03
CA ALA A 19 -29.33 -15.63 9.45
C ALA A 19 -27.91 -15.24 9.94
N ILE A 20 -27.25 -16.13 10.70
CA ILE A 20 -25.86 -15.93 11.14
C ILE A 20 -24.90 -15.90 9.94
N MET A 21 -25.05 -16.83 9.00
CA MET A 21 -24.19 -16.90 7.81
C MET A 21 -24.34 -15.64 6.95
N GLU A 22 -25.56 -15.13 6.80
CA GLU A 22 -25.83 -13.89 6.07
C GLU A 22 -25.16 -12.68 6.74
N GLU A 23 -25.31 -12.54 8.05
CA GLU A 23 -24.65 -11.46 8.81
C GLU A 23 -23.13 -11.53 8.72
N LEU A 24 -22.54 -12.72 8.83
CA LEU A 24 -21.11 -12.92 8.69
C LEU A 24 -20.61 -12.59 7.28
N SER A 25 -21.38 -12.96 6.25
CA SER A 25 -21.08 -12.64 4.86
C SER A 25 -21.08 -11.13 4.62
N GLU A 26 -22.10 -10.42 5.09
CA GLU A 26 -22.19 -8.96 4.98
C GLU A 26 -21.03 -8.25 5.72
N TYR A 27 -20.66 -8.72 6.90
CA TYR A 27 -19.56 -8.20 7.66
C TYR A 27 -18.22 -8.46 6.96
N GLY A 28 -18.04 -9.66 6.40
CA GLY A 28 -16.86 -10.01 5.61
C GLY A 28 -16.70 -9.13 4.39
N ASP A 29 -17.79 -8.87 3.66
CA ASP A 29 -17.80 -7.97 2.51
C ASP A 29 -17.44 -6.53 2.91
N TYR A 30 -17.93 -6.05 4.03
CA TYR A 30 -17.59 -4.74 4.57
C TYR A 30 -16.10 -4.65 4.87
N ILE A 31 -15.52 -5.65 5.54
CA ILE A 31 -14.10 -5.72 5.83
C ILE A 31 -13.28 -5.72 4.54
N ASP A 32 -13.60 -6.57 3.58
CA ASP A 32 -12.88 -6.67 2.32
C ASP A 32 -12.95 -5.37 1.50
N GLN A 33 -14.16 -4.85 1.31
CA GLN A 33 -14.38 -3.73 0.39
C GLN A 33 -14.05 -2.36 0.98
N THR A 34 -14.07 -2.24 2.29
CA THR A 34 -13.84 -0.96 2.96
C THR A 34 -12.53 -0.94 3.73
N VAL A 35 -12.40 -1.80 4.72
CA VAL A 35 -11.27 -1.77 5.64
C VAL A 35 -9.96 -2.14 4.96
N VAL A 36 -9.92 -3.27 4.24
CA VAL A 36 -8.71 -3.75 3.57
C VAL A 36 -8.31 -2.81 2.45
N LYS A 37 -9.27 -2.34 1.67
CA LYS A 37 -9.01 -1.38 0.59
C LYS A 37 -8.38 -0.09 1.10
N TYR A 38 -8.96 0.53 2.11
CA TYR A 38 -8.43 1.78 2.65
C TYR A 38 -7.10 1.59 3.39
N ALA A 39 -6.93 0.47 4.09
CA ALA A 39 -5.65 0.16 4.74
C ALA A 39 -4.53 -0.03 3.71
N THR A 40 -4.81 -0.71 2.60
CA THR A 40 -3.87 -0.88 1.49
C THR A 40 -3.47 0.46 0.90
N HIS A 41 -4.44 1.32 0.63
CA HIS A 41 -4.19 2.64 0.07
C HIS A 41 -3.36 3.53 1.00
N LYS A 42 -3.74 3.61 2.25
CA LYS A 42 -3.02 4.40 3.26
C LYS A 42 -1.59 3.89 3.46
N THR A 43 -1.39 2.58 3.46
CA THR A 43 -0.06 1.97 3.57
C THR A 43 0.80 2.31 2.35
N ALA A 44 0.25 2.28 1.14
CA ALA A 44 0.96 2.67 -0.07
C ALA A 44 1.36 4.15 -0.04
N GLU A 45 0.47 5.02 0.37
CA GLU A 45 0.75 6.46 0.53
C GLU A 45 1.90 6.69 1.52
N GLU A 46 1.82 6.14 2.71
CA GLU A 46 2.86 6.26 3.73
C GLU A 46 4.19 5.68 3.27
N THR A 47 4.16 4.54 2.58
CA THR A 47 5.36 3.89 2.03
C THR A 47 6.01 4.77 0.97
N SER A 48 5.24 5.38 0.08
CA SER A 48 5.76 6.30 -0.94
C SER A 48 6.46 7.49 -0.31
N GLU A 49 5.91 8.05 0.75
CA GLU A 49 6.51 9.16 1.49
C GLU A 49 7.84 8.78 2.15
N ILE A 50 7.91 7.59 2.74
CA ILE A 50 9.12 7.07 3.36
C ILE A 50 10.22 6.85 2.32
N ILE A 51 9.88 6.25 1.19
CA ILE A 51 10.83 6.03 0.09
C ILE A 51 11.33 7.36 -0.46
N ALA A 52 10.43 8.30 -0.69
CA ALA A 52 10.79 9.64 -1.18
C ALA A 52 11.72 10.38 -0.22
N ALA A 53 11.45 10.29 1.08
CA ALA A 53 12.30 10.92 2.10
C ALA A 53 13.70 10.30 2.19
N ALA A 54 13.81 8.99 1.93
CA ALA A 54 15.09 8.27 1.93
C ALA A 54 15.84 8.34 0.60
N ALA A 55 15.19 8.80 -0.47
CA ALA A 55 15.77 8.88 -1.80
C ALA A 55 16.89 9.92 -1.86
N PRO A 56 17.96 9.65 -2.64
CA PRO A 56 19.05 10.62 -2.80
C PRO A 56 18.57 11.85 -3.58
N VAL A 57 19.04 13.03 -3.17
CA VAL A 57 18.72 14.31 -3.80
C VAL A 57 19.98 14.96 -4.35
N ARG A 58 20.00 15.32 -5.62
CA ARG A 58 21.10 16.06 -6.23
C ARG A 58 21.10 17.51 -5.72
N LYS A 59 22.29 18.01 -5.33
CA LYS A 59 22.47 19.38 -4.81
C LYS A 59 21.96 20.47 -5.76
N ASN A 60 22.05 20.24 -7.08
CA ASN A 60 21.75 21.26 -8.10
C ASN A 60 20.45 21.08 -8.87
N LYS A 61 19.70 20.01 -8.67
CA LYS A 61 18.48 19.71 -9.45
C LYS A 61 17.22 19.41 -8.62
N GLY A 62 17.19 19.85 -7.36
CA GLY A 62 15.97 19.99 -6.59
C GLY A 62 15.11 18.75 -6.32
N GLY A 63 15.69 17.54 -6.38
CA GLY A 63 14.98 16.33 -5.97
C GLY A 63 13.89 15.83 -6.92
N ALA A 64 14.08 16.01 -8.24
CA ALA A 64 13.11 15.55 -9.24
C ALA A 64 12.80 14.04 -9.13
N TYR A 65 13.81 13.21 -8.87
CA TYR A 65 13.61 11.78 -8.66
C TYR A 65 12.77 11.49 -7.41
N SER A 66 13.12 12.10 -6.29
CA SER A 66 12.36 11.94 -5.04
C SER A 66 10.89 12.31 -5.21
N LYS A 67 10.61 13.41 -5.91
CA LYS A 67 9.24 13.86 -6.19
C LYS A 67 8.51 12.98 -7.18
N SER A 68 9.20 12.15 -7.95
CA SER A 68 8.58 11.22 -8.89
C SER A 68 8.02 9.97 -8.23
N ILE A 69 8.39 9.70 -7.00
CA ILE A 69 7.92 8.52 -6.26
C ILE A 69 6.48 8.77 -5.82
N THR A 70 5.59 7.92 -6.29
CA THR A 70 4.15 8.05 -6.09
C THR A 70 3.49 6.68 -5.93
N TYR A 71 2.19 6.67 -5.81
CA TYR A 71 1.39 5.46 -5.64
C TYR A 71 0.17 5.50 -6.57
N GLY A 72 -0.35 4.32 -6.92
CA GLY A 72 -1.53 4.20 -7.76
C GLY A 72 -2.82 4.17 -6.96
N TYR A 73 -3.74 3.34 -7.40
CA TYR A 73 -5.01 3.08 -6.73
C TYR A 73 -5.13 1.61 -6.39
N PRO A 74 -5.88 1.25 -5.30
CA PRO A 74 -6.11 -0.14 -4.96
C PRO A 74 -6.81 -0.87 -6.11
N GLN A 75 -6.22 -1.97 -6.56
CA GLN A 75 -6.79 -2.83 -7.58
C GLN A 75 -7.23 -4.13 -6.94
N ARG A 76 -8.44 -4.57 -7.27
CA ARG A 76 -9.03 -5.80 -6.74
C ARG A 76 -8.96 -6.92 -7.77
N ARG A 77 -8.45 -8.08 -7.34
CA ARG A 77 -8.57 -9.35 -8.08
C ARG A 77 -9.13 -10.40 -7.13
N GLY A 78 -10.40 -10.79 -7.32
CA GLY A 78 -11.09 -11.64 -6.38
C GLY A 78 -11.24 -10.95 -5.02
N ARG A 79 -10.70 -11.55 -3.95
CA ARG A 79 -10.65 -10.97 -2.59
C ARG A 79 -9.34 -10.28 -2.27
N ARG A 80 -8.46 -10.15 -3.25
CA ARG A 80 -7.12 -9.60 -3.06
C ARG A 80 -7.06 -8.16 -3.54
N TYR A 81 -6.57 -7.28 -2.69
CA TYR A 81 -6.25 -5.91 -3.07
C TYR A 81 -4.74 -5.76 -3.24
N SER A 82 -4.34 -5.03 -4.24
CA SER A 82 -2.95 -4.66 -4.47
C SER A 82 -2.85 -3.20 -4.89
N GLU A 83 -1.76 -2.57 -4.52
CA GLU A 83 -1.47 -1.20 -4.93
C GLU A 83 0.03 -1.07 -5.16
N THR A 84 0.40 -0.35 -6.20
CA THR A 84 1.79 -0.20 -6.60
C THR A 84 2.32 1.17 -6.18
N VAL A 85 3.48 1.16 -5.53
CA VAL A 85 4.30 2.36 -5.30
C VAL A 85 5.40 2.34 -6.36
N TYR A 86 5.57 3.42 -7.09
CA TYR A 86 6.47 3.47 -8.24
C TYR A 86 7.05 4.87 -8.43
N ALA A 87 8.10 4.96 -9.22
CA ALA A 87 8.63 6.24 -9.69
C ALA A 87 8.09 6.53 -11.08
N GLU A 88 7.58 7.73 -11.31
CA GLU A 88 7.03 8.14 -12.60
C GLU A 88 8.09 8.24 -13.70
N ASP A 89 7.66 8.02 -14.95
CA ASP A 89 8.50 8.22 -16.13
C ASP A 89 8.95 9.71 -16.23
N PRO A 90 10.20 10.02 -16.57
CA PRO A 90 11.29 9.10 -16.94
C PRO A 90 12.14 8.60 -15.78
N HIS A 91 11.83 8.98 -14.57
CA HIS A 91 12.70 8.77 -13.39
C HIS A 91 12.75 7.31 -12.90
N TYR A 92 11.77 6.47 -13.27
CA TYR A 92 11.76 5.06 -12.88
C TYR A 92 13.03 4.31 -13.31
N ARG A 93 13.67 4.76 -14.37
CA ARG A 93 14.93 4.18 -14.89
C ARG A 93 16.09 4.30 -13.93
N LEU A 94 16.04 5.26 -13.03
CA LEU A 94 17.08 5.51 -12.04
C LEU A 94 16.95 4.62 -10.80
N THR A 95 15.78 4.03 -10.57
CA THR A 95 15.46 3.30 -9.36
C THR A 95 16.48 2.21 -9.04
N HIS A 96 16.72 1.28 -9.97
CA HIS A 96 17.65 0.17 -9.75
C HIS A 96 19.10 0.62 -9.70
N LEU A 97 19.45 1.67 -10.43
CA LEU A 97 20.82 2.23 -10.43
C LEU A 97 21.17 2.89 -9.10
N LEU A 98 20.20 3.51 -8.45
CA LEU A 98 20.40 4.14 -7.14
C LEU A 98 20.33 3.13 -6.00
N GLU A 99 19.47 2.14 -6.09
CA GLU A 99 19.25 1.14 -5.04
C GLU A 99 20.47 0.25 -4.82
N ARG A 100 21.18 -0.09 -5.91
CA ARG A 100 22.35 -0.98 -5.87
C ARG A 100 23.56 -0.35 -6.52
N PRO A 101 24.79 -0.71 -6.06
CA PRO A 101 26.00 -0.23 -6.74
C PRO A 101 26.03 -0.76 -8.17
N HIS A 102 26.50 0.06 -9.09
CA HIS A 102 26.69 -0.35 -10.48
C HIS A 102 28.08 0.12 -10.99
N ALA A 103 28.58 -0.55 -12.05
CA ALA A 103 29.86 -0.21 -12.65
C ALA A 103 29.81 1.16 -13.32
N THR A 104 30.85 1.94 -13.13
CA THR A 104 31.05 3.22 -13.82
C THR A 104 31.93 3.05 -15.04
N ARG A 105 31.87 4.02 -15.99
CA ARG A 105 32.69 4.04 -17.20
C ARG A 105 34.19 3.99 -16.92
N ASN A 106 34.63 4.49 -15.77
CA ASN A 106 36.03 4.56 -15.38
C ASN A 106 36.55 3.35 -14.58
N GLY A 107 35.79 2.25 -14.56
CA GLY A 107 36.17 1.01 -13.89
C GLY A 107 35.86 0.95 -12.40
N GLY A 108 35.29 2.00 -11.83
CA GLY A 108 34.82 2.03 -10.45
C GLY A 108 33.38 1.54 -10.29
N ARG A 109 32.86 1.66 -9.08
CA ARG A 109 31.44 1.37 -8.78
C ARG A 109 30.81 2.54 -8.04
N THR A 110 29.54 2.77 -8.29
CA THR A 110 28.78 3.80 -7.59
C THR A 110 28.43 3.36 -6.17
N ARG A 111 28.16 4.35 -5.32
CA ARG A 111 27.61 4.10 -3.99
C ARG A 111 26.12 3.71 -4.10
N ALA A 112 25.70 2.73 -3.31
CA ALA A 112 24.28 2.39 -3.19
C ALA A 112 23.54 3.39 -2.28
N PHE A 113 22.29 3.69 -2.64
CA PHE A 113 21.37 4.49 -1.83
C PHE A 113 20.07 3.70 -1.66
N PRO A 114 20.04 2.72 -0.73
CA PRO A 114 18.89 1.82 -0.58
C PRO A 114 17.69 2.54 0.06
N HIS A 115 16.82 3.09 -0.74
CA HIS A 115 15.61 3.80 -0.31
C HIS A 115 14.34 2.96 -0.45
N TRP A 116 14.25 2.10 -1.47
CA TRP A 116 13.14 1.16 -1.63
C TRP A 116 13.13 0.12 -0.51
N ALA A 117 14.28 -0.43 -0.16
CA ALA A 117 14.43 -1.35 0.96
C ALA A 117 13.98 -0.70 2.28
N THR A 118 14.28 0.56 2.49
CA THR A 118 13.85 1.32 3.67
C THR A 118 12.31 1.39 3.75
N GLY A 119 11.64 1.58 2.63
CA GLY A 119 10.17 1.56 2.56
C GLY A 119 9.59 0.17 2.83
N GLU A 120 10.20 -0.87 2.29
CA GLU A 120 9.74 -2.25 2.45
C GLU A 120 9.82 -2.78 3.88
N GLU A 121 10.87 -2.43 4.63
CA GLU A 121 11.11 -2.94 5.98
C GLU A 121 9.94 -2.73 6.94
N GLY A 122 9.19 -1.66 6.79
CA GLY A 122 8.09 -1.32 7.68
C GLY A 122 6.70 -1.55 7.12
N ILE A 123 6.55 -2.18 5.96
CA ILE A 123 5.25 -2.34 5.29
C ILE A 123 4.25 -3.12 6.14
N ILE A 124 4.63 -4.29 6.64
CA ILE A 124 3.71 -5.15 7.39
C ILE A 124 3.22 -4.49 8.69
N PRO A 125 4.09 -3.95 9.55
CA PRO A 125 3.63 -3.22 10.73
C PRO A 125 2.74 -2.01 10.39
N ARG A 126 3.06 -1.26 9.34
CA ARG A 126 2.23 -0.13 8.90
C ARG A 126 0.84 -0.57 8.45
N PHE A 127 0.78 -1.65 7.67
CA PHE A 127 -0.49 -2.19 7.21
C PHE A 127 -1.36 -2.66 8.38
N ILE A 128 -0.77 -3.38 9.34
CA ILE A 128 -1.47 -3.83 10.53
C ILE A 128 -1.99 -2.66 11.36
N LYS A 129 -1.19 -1.64 11.55
CA LYS A 129 -1.60 -0.41 12.24
C LYS A 129 -2.79 0.25 11.55
N ASN A 130 -2.73 0.38 10.22
CA ASN A 130 -3.80 0.99 9.44
C ASN A 130 -5.08 0.16 9.46
N LEU A 131 -4.97 -1.17 9.46
CA LEU A 131 -6.12 -2.05 9.66
C LEU A 131 -6.78 -1.83 11.02
N LYS A 132 -5.99 -1.79 12.09
CA LYS A 132 -6.50 -1.59 13.44
C LYS A 132 -7.21 -0.26 13.62
N GLU A 133 -6.71 0.79 13.00
CA GLU A 133 -7.34 2.12 13.06
C GLU A 133 -8.71 2.16 12.37
N LEU A 134 -8.93 1.29 11.38
CA LEU A 134 -10.18 1.22 10.62
C LEU A 134 -11.17 0.19 11.18
N LEU A 135 -10.71 -0.70 12.02
CA LEU A 135 -11.57 -1.65 12.74
C LEU A 135 -12.10 -1.02 14.06
#